data_aea19139fbd3d325b19596652f3ab637
#
_entry.id   aea19139fbd3d325b19596652f3ab637
#
_cell.length_a   1.000
_cell.length_b   1.000
_cell.length_c   1.000
_cell.angle_alpha   90.00
_cell.angle_beta   90.00
_cell.angle_gamma   90.00
#
_symmetry.space_group_name_H-M   'P 1'
#
loop_
_entity.id
_entity.type
_entity.pdbx_description
1 polymer ?
#
loop_
_entity_poly.entity_id
_entity_poly.type
_entity_poly.pdbx_seq_one_letter_code
_entity_poly.pdbx_strand_id
1 'polypeptide(L)'
;MKSKDILVLGLGIEILTDDGIGSILTKIMSEKFKSFSITFKTNHVGGFDLLEIIDGYKTVVFIDAVKSNHDLPGKLVLYNLDNYSETSHLSNIHDISFLSALELGRKIGINIPENIYVIAIEVIINDVFSLNFSKEIQKVFPEIVNSVENIIESIIKKNLLSEVVIN
;
A
#
# COMPACT_ATOMS: atom_id res chain seq x y z
N MET A 1 -5.01 19.19 -15.74
CA MET A 1 -4.58 17.78 -15.97
C MET A 1 -5.71 16.87 -15.51
N LYS A 2 -6.06 15.83 -16.30
CA LYS A 2 -7.00 14.81 -15.80
C LYS A 2 -6.38 14.16 -14.58
N SER A 3 -7.09 14.11 -13.45
CA SER A 3 -6.64 13.37 -12.28
C SER A 3 -6.49 11.89 -12.66
N LYS A 4 -5.41 11.27 -12.22
CA LYS A 4 -5.23 9.82 -12.33
C LYS A 4 -6.14 9.17 -11.29
N ASP A 5 -6.92 8.15 -11.64
CA ASP A 5 -7.98 7.68 -10.76
C ASP A 5 -7.42 6.92 -9.54
N ILE A 6 -6.78 5.78 -9.73
CA ILE A 6 -6.29 4.93 -8.64
C ILE A 6 -4.83 4.55 -8.86
N LEU A 7 -4.04 4.66 -7.78
CA LEU A 7 -2.70 4.08 -7.68
C LEU A 7 -2.73 2.97 -6.61
N VAL A 8 -2.24 1.80 -6.95
CA VAL A 8 -1.85 0.76 -5.99
C VAL A 8 -0.33 0.73 -5.91
N LEU A 9 0.22 0.99 -4.74
CA LEU A 9 1.65 1.12 -4.50
C LEU A 9 2.11 0.10 -3.46
N GLY A 10 2.85 -0.92 -3.93
CA GLY A 10 3.48 -1.90 -3.06
C GLY A 10 4.81 -1.40 -2.53
N LEU A 11 5.00 -1.51 -1.23
CA LEU A 11 6.23 -1.13 -0.54
C LEU A 11 6.99 -2.38 -0.09
N GLY A 12 8.30 -2.22 0.06
CA GLY A 12 9.19 -3.26 0.59
C GLY A 12 10.22 -3.77 -0.41
N ILE A 13 11.21 -4.46 0.12
CA ILE A 13 12.38 -4.94 -0.60
C ILE A 13 12.26 -6.45 -0.84
N GLU A 14 12.08 -6.87 -2.09
CA GLU A 14 11.77 -8.27 -2.46
C GLU A 14 12.85 -9.30 -2.08
N ILE A 15 14.07 -8.85 -1.82
CA ILE A 15 15.17 -9.73 -1.38
C ILE A 15 15.31 -9.81 0.14
N LEU A 16 14.38 -9.23 0.90
CA LEU A 16 14.37 -9.25 2.37
C LEU A 16 13.21 -10.10 2.91
N THR A 17 13.15 -11.36 2.53
CA THR A 17 12.16 -12.36 3.00
C THR A 17 10.72 -11.83 2.93
N ASP A 18 10.04 -11.60 4.07
CA ASP A 18 8.63 -11.19 4.12
C ASP A 18 8.44 -9.69 3.84
N ASP A 19 9.50 -8.89 3.91
CA ASP A 19 9.47 -7.45 3.63
C ASP A 19 8.95 -7.16 2.22
N GLY A 20 9.30 -7.99 1.26
CA GLY A 20 8.89 -7.87 -0.13
C GLY A 20 7.42 -8.15 -0.42
N ILE A 21 6.60 -8.50 0.59
CA ILE A 21 5.22 -8.95 0.36
C ILE A 21 4.37 -7.90 -0.32
N GLY A 22 4.53 -6.61 0.04
CA GLY A 22 3.80 -5.50 -0.59
C GLY A 22 4.11 -5.39 -2.08
N SER A 23 5.39 -5.42 -2.45
CA SER A 23 5.83 -5.38 -3.85
C SER A 23 5.34 -6.58 -4.65
N ILE A 24 5.43 -7.79 -4.09
CA ILE A 24 5.03 -9.03 -4.77
C ILE A 24 3.52 -9.07 -4.98
N LEU A 25 2.72 -8.72 -3.98
CA LEU A 25 1.27 -8.64 -4.10
C LEU A 25 0.84 -7.61 -5.14
N THR A 26 1.49 -6.45 -5.18
CA THR A 26 1.19 -5.41 -6.17
C THR A 26 1.42 -5.92 -7.60
N LYS A 27 2.47 -6.69 -7.85
CA LYS A 27 2.71 -7.33 -9.15
C LYS A 27 1.60 -8.33 -9.50
N ILE A 28 1.19 -9.17 -8.54
CA ILE A 28 0.09 -10.13 -8.74
C ILE A 28 -1.21 -9.40 -9.05
N MET A 29 -1.53 -8.34 -8.31
CA MET A 29 -2.74 -7.55 -8.52
C MET A 29 -2.72 -6.84 -9.89
N SER A 30 -1.55 -6.36 -10.33
CA SER A 30 -1.42 -5.72 -11.65
C SER A 30 -1.82 -6.66 -12.79
N GLU A 31 -1.54 -7.95 -12.67
CA GLU A 31 -1.95 -8.95 -13.64
C GLU A 31 -3.46 -9.26 -13.58
N LYS A 32 -4.03 -9.33 -12.37
CA LYS A 32 -5.45 -9.60 -12.15
C LYS A 32 -6.35 -8.45 -12.61
N PHE A 33 -5.91 -7.22 -12.41
CA PHE A 33 -6.70 -6.00 -12.71
C PHE A 33 -6.28 -5.29 -14.00
N LYS A 34 -5.69 -5.99 -14.97
CA LYS A 34 -5.23 -5.43 -16.26
C LYS A 34 -6.29 -4.67 -17.06
N SER A 35 -7.55 -5.04 -16.94
CA SER A 35 -8.67 -4.43 -17.68
C SER A 35 -9.20 -3.15 -17.01
N PHE A 36 -8.69 -2.77 -15.86
CA PHE A 36 -9.12 -1.60 -15.12
C PHE A 36 -8.14 -0.42 -15.32
N SER A 37 -8.65 0.81 -15.26
CA SER A 37 -7.83 2.03 -15.32
C SER A 37 -7.15 2.30 -13.98
N ILE A 38 -6.27 1.38 -13.55
CA ILE A 38 -5.51 1.44 -12.31
C ILE A 38 -4.03 1.45 -12.62
N THR A 39 -3.28 2.29 -11.94
CA THR A 39 -1.81 2.27 -12.00
C THR A 39 -1.27 1.42 -10.86
N PHE A 40 -0.39 0.47 -11.19
CA PHE A 40 0.32 -0.35 -10.21
C PHE A 40 1.80 0.01 -10.23
N LYS A 41 2.38 0.27 -9.07
CA LYS A 41 3.81 0.57 -8.90
C LYS A 41 4.34 -0.13 -7.67
N THR A 42 5.65 -0.39 -7.65
CA THR A 42 6.37 -0.85 -6.46
C THR A 42 7.47 0.14 -6.10
N ASN A 43 7.73 0.31 -4.82
CA ASN A 43 8.81 1.18 -4.34
C ASN A 43 9.35 0.67 -3.00
N HIS A 44 10.54 1.15 -2.63
CA HIS A 44 11.22 0.87 -1.37
C HIS A 44 11.60 2.13 -0.58
N VAL A 45 11.11 3.28 -1.05
CA VAL A 45 11.31 4.57 -0.36
C VAL A 45 10.07 4.96 0.44
N GLY A 46 10.26 5.79 1.46
CA GLY A 46 9.21 6.30 2.33
C GLY A 46 9.28 7.82 2.52
N GLY A 47 8.44 8.34 3.39
CA GLY A 47 8.44 9.75 3.75
C GLY A 47 8.14 10.68 2.56
N PHE A 48 8.99 11.69 2.36
CA PHE A 48 8.81 12.71 1.32
C PHE A 48 8.85 12.17 -0.11
N ASP A 49 9.66 11.16 -0.37
CA ASP A 49 9.81 10.61 -1.73
C ASP A 49 8.49 10.00 -2.24
N LEU A 50 7.62 9.58 -1.33
CA LEU A 50 6.28 9.09 -1.69
C LEU A 50 5.38 10.18 -2.24
N LEU A 51 5.58 11.45 -1.86
CA LEU A 51 4.73 12.55 -2.29
C LEU A 51 4.75 12.74 -3.80
N GLU A 52 5.91 12.61 -4.44
CA GLU A 52 6.03 12.69 -5.91
C GLU A 52 5.30 11.54 -6.61
N ILE A 53 5.29 10.35 -5.97
CA ILE A 53 4.68 9.16 -6.55
C ILE A 53 3.16 9.24 -6.51
N ILE A 54 2.61 9.82 -5.43
CA ILE A 54 1.16 9.92 -5.20
C ILE A 54 0.55 11.19 -5.80
N ASP A 55 1.36 12.15 -6.22
CA ASP A 55 0.88 13.43 -6.76
C ASP A 55 -0.09 13.25 -7.94
N GLY A 56 -1.25 13.88 -7.80
CA GLY A 56 -2.29 13.93 -8.83
C GLY A 56 -3.16 12.68 -8.95
N TYR A 57 -3.02 11.66 -8.08
CA TYR A 57 -3.98 10.57 -7.96
C TYR A 57 -5.14 10.98 -7.04
N LYS A 58 -6.36 10.50 -7.35
CA LYS A 58 -7.53 10.69 -6.46
C LYS A 58 -7.49 9.72 -5.29
N THR A 59 -7.12 8.48 -5.56
CA THR A 59 -7.08 7.41 -4.57
C THR A 59 -5.74 6.69 -4.64
N VAL A 60 -5.13 6.46 -3.48
CA VAL A 60 -3.91 5.65 -3.35
C VAL A 60 -4.14 4.53 -2.36
N VAL A 61 -3.74 3.33 -2.74
CA VAL A 61 -3.73 2.13 -1.89
C VAL A 61 -2.29 1.68 -1.71
N PHE A 62 -1.75 1.81 -0.52
CA PHE A 62 -0.46 1.24 -0.15
C PHE A 62 -0.65 -0.22 0.26
N ILE A 63 0.29 -1.09 -0.11
CA ILE A 63 0.39 -2.46 0.38
C ILE A 63 1.76 -2.58 1.05
N ASP A 64 1.78 -2.82 2.36
CA ASP A 64 3.01 -2.76 3.15
C ASP A 64 3.10 -3.90 4.16
N ALA A 65 4.34 -4.33 4.44
CA ALA A 65 4.65 -5.28 5.50
C ALA A 65 4.74 -4.55 6.84
N VAL A 66 4.17 -5.14 7.88
CA VAL A 66 4.29 -4.66 9.26
C VAL A 66 4.80 -5.78 10.14
N LYS A 67 5.91 -5.53 10.85
CA LYS A 67 6.41 -6.49 11.84
C LYS A 67 5.47 -6.49 13.04
N SER A 68 4.81 -7.60 13.26
CA SER A 68 3.88 -7.76 14.39
C SER A 68 4.58 -8.39 15.58
N ASN A 69 4.19 -7.93 16.78
CA ASN A 69 4.56 -8.58 18.04
C ASN A 69 3.54 -9.64 18.48
N HIS A 70 2.52 -9.94 17.65
CA HIS A 70 1.34 -10.72 18.05
C HIS A 70 1.25 -12.11 17.41
N ASP A 71 2.34 -12.62 16.81
CA ASP A 71 2.43 -13.98 16.24
C ASP A 71 1.26 -14.39 15.31
N LEU A 72 0.68 -13.45 14.59
CA LEU A 72 -0.39 -13.69 13.63
C LEU A 72 0.09 -13.41 12.18
N PRO A 73 1.02 -14.20 11.66
CA PRO A 73 1.58 -13.97 10.32
C PRO A 73 0.48 -14.01 9.26
N GLY A 74 0.50 -13.01 8.37
CA GLY A 74 -0.46 -12.91 7.29
C GLY A 74 -1.77 -12.21 7.65
N LYS A 75 -1.97 -11.78 8.89
CA LYS A 75 -3.13 -10.95 9.24
C LYS A 75 -3.06 -9.63 8.51
N LEU A 76 -4.18 -9.24 7.91
CA LEU A 76 -4.33 -7.95 7.23
C LEU A 76 -5.10 -6.96 8.10
N VAL A 77 -4.62 -5.72 8.07
CA VAL A 77 -5.35 -4.57 8.63
C VAL A 77 -5.48 -3.52 7.54
N LEU A 78 -6.70 -3.06 7.30
CA LEU A 78 -6.98 -1.96 6.39
C LEU A 78 -7.11 -0.65 7.19
N TYR A 79 -6.21 0.26 6.93
CA TYR A 79 -6.26 1.62 7.48
C TYR A 79 -6.72 2.62 6.41
N ASN A 80 -7.42 3.66 6.86
CA ASN A 80 -7.54 4.95 6.18
C ASN A 80 -6.79 6.00 7.00
N LEU A 81 -6.75 7.26 6.56
CA LEU A 81 -6.01 8.30 7.28
C LEU A 81 -6.54 8.58 8.70
N ASP A 82 -7.83 8.31 8.97
CA ASP A 82 -8.45 8.59 10.28
C ASP A 82 -8.03 7.58 11.36
N ASN A 83 -7.71 6.34 10.94
CA ASN A 83 -7.33 5.26 11.85
C ASN A 83 -5.93 4.70 11.56
N TYR A 84 -5.10 5.45 10.80
CA TYR A 84 -3.79 5.01 10.39
C TYR A 84 -2.83 4.84 11.58
N SER A 85 -2.14 3.72 11.60
CA SER A 85 -0.98 3.46 12.45
C SER A 85 0.26 3.38 11.58
N GLU A 86 1.31 4.09 11.96
CA GLU A 86 2.55 4.19 11.19
C GLU A 86 3.15 2.80 10.90
N THR A 87 3.52 2.59 9.64
CA THR A 87 4.27 1.43 9.18
C THR A 87 5.70 1.82 8.84
N SER A 88 6.62 0.86 8.88
CA SER A 88 8.07 1.14 8.75
C SER A 88 8.44 1.78 7.41
N HIS A 89 7.78 1.39 6.31
CA HIS A 89 8.11 1.92 4.98
C HIS A 89 7.39 3.23 4.65
N LEU A 90 6.22 3.48 5.24
CA LEU A 90 5.53 4.75 5.06
C LEU A 90 6.20 5.87 5.85
N SER A 91 6.78 5.55 7.00
CA SER A 91 7.59 6.50 7.77
C SER A 91 9.05 6.44 7.35
N ASN A 92 9.70 7.57 7.24
CA ASN A 92 11.14 7.60 6.95
C ASN A 92 11.94 7.35 8.24
N ILE A 93 13.10 6.68 8.13
CA ILE A 93 14.05 6.44 9.22
C ILE A 93 14.55 7.77 9.87
N HIS A 94 14.32 8.90 9.22
CA HIS A 94 14.81 10.23 9.60
C HIS A 94 13.71 11.18 10.10
N ASP A 95 12.82 10.73 11.01
CA ASP A 95 11.99 11.57 11.89
C ASP A 95 10.75 12.27 11.32
N ILE A 96 10.34 12.03 10.07
CA ILE A 96 9.07 12.58 9.57
C ILE A 96 8.05 11.48 9.41
N SER A 97 6.96 11.54 10.18
CA SER A 97 5.85 10.62 10.00
C SER A 97 5.19 10.81 8.63
N PHE A 98 4.60 9.75 8.11
CA PHE A 98 3.87 9.82 6.84
C PHE A 98 2.77 10.90 6.86
N LEU A 99 2.05 11.02 7.97
CA LEU A 99 1.02 12.06 8.13
C LEU A 99 1.61 13.47 8.06
N SER A 100 2.76 13.70 8.71
CA SER A 100 3.46 14.99 8.65
C SER A 100 3.96 15.30 7.23
N ALA A 101 4.43 14.28 6.51
CA ALA A 101 4.81 14.42 5.11
C ALA A 101 3.63 14.87 4.23
N LEU A 102 2.44 14.25 4.41
CA LEU A 102 1.22 14.63 3.69
C LEU A 102 0.80 16.08 3.99
N GLU A 103 0.86 16.51 5.27
CA GLU A 103 0.53 17.89 5.65
C GLU A 103 1.48 18.90 5.01
N LEU A 104 2.78 18.61 5.03
CA LEU A 104 3.75 19.47 4.37
C LEU A 104 3.56 19.49 2.85
N GLY A 105 3.30 18.34 2.24
CA GLY A 105 2.98 18.24 0.82
C GLY A 105 1.85 19.17 0.41
N ARG A 106 0.75 19.19 1.19
CA ARG A 106 -0.36 20.13 0.95
C ARG A 106 0.08 21.60 1.01
N LYS A 107 0.93 21.95 1.99
CA LYS A 107 1.42 23.32 2.16
C LYS A 107 2.31 23.80 1.01
N ILE A 108 3.07 22.90 0.39
CA ILE A 108 3.95 23.21 -0.75
C ILE A 108 3.29 22.99 -2.12
N GLY A 109 2.00 22.67 -2.16
CA GLY A 109 1.22 22.61 -3.39
C GLY A 109 1.21 21.26 -4.12
N ILE A 110 1.58 20.17 -3.44
CA ILE A 110 1.41 18.80 -3.96
C ILE A 110 -0.07 18.43 -3.91
N ASN A 111 -0.58 17.83 -4.98
CA ASN A 111 -1.98 17.36 -5.03
C ASN A 111 -2.10 16.03 -4.28
N ILE A 112 -2.28 16.12 -2.97
CA ILE A 112 -2.43 14.95 -2.10
C ILE A 112 -3.75 14.24 -2.42
N PRO A 113 -3.75 12.89 -2.56
CA PRO A 113 -4.96 12.12 -2.82
C PRO A 113 -6.08 12.36 -1.81
N GLU A 114 -7.33 12.37 -2.30
CA GLU A 114 -8.52 12.50 -1.46
C GLU A 114 -8.72 11.27 -0.57
N ASN A 115 -8.42 10.08 -1.13
CA ASN A 115 -8.56 8.81 -0.43
C ASN A 115 -7.21 8.11 -0.36
N ILE A 116 -6.75 7.82 0.85
CA ILE A 116 -5.54 7.04 1.08
C ILE A 116 -5.89 5.85 1.97
N TYR A 117 -5.54 4.66 1.48
CA TYR A 117 -5.71 3.40 2.17
C TYR A 117 -4.37 2.72 2.35
N VAL A 118 -4.18 2.02 3.46
CA VAL A 118 -3.00 1.19 3.73
C VAL A 118 -3.46 -0.22 4.06
N ILE A 119 -3.08 -1.18 3.25
CA ILE A 119 -3.22 -2.60 3.52
C ILE A 119 -1.94 -3.04 4.21
N ALA A 120 -1.96 -3.13 5.52
CA ALA A 120 -0.84 -3.59 6.33
C ALA A 120 -0.94 -5.10 6.53
N ILE A 121 0.15 -5.81 6.25
CA ILE A 121 0.22 -7.27 6.36
C ILE A 121 1.22 -7.61 7.46
N GLU A 122 0.76 -8.31 8.50
CA GLU A 122 1.63 -8.73 9.59
C GLU A 122 2.60 -9.81 9.12
N VAL A 123 3.91 -9.55 9.29
CA VAL A 123 5.00 -10.45 8.91
C VAL A 123 5.91 -10.75 10.09
N ILE A 124 6.70 -11.83 9.99
CA ILE A 124 7.61 -12.27 11.05
C ILE A 124 9.06 -11.85 10.73
N ILE A 125 9.53 -12.12 9.51
CA ILE A 125 10.91 -11.94 9.11
C ILE A 125 10.99 -10.89 8.00
N ASN A 126 11.63 -9.76 8.30
CA ASN A 126 11.78 -8.66 7.34
C ASN A 126 13.21 -8.09 7.25
N ASP A 127 14.19 -8.77 7.84
CA ASP A 127 15.57 -8.33 7.95
C ASP A 127 16.59 -9.37 7.50
N VAL A 128 16.13 -10.51 6.95
CA VAL A 128 16.97 -11.60 6.45
C VAL A 128 16.91 -11.63 4.92
N PHE A 129 18.05 -11.69 4.27
CA PHE A 129 18.14 -11.84 2.82
C PHE A 129 17.61 -13.19 2.35
N SER A 130 16.52 -13.20 1.63
CA SER A 130 15.93 -14.38 0.97
C SER A 130 14.95 -13.93 -0.10
N LEU A 131 14.90 -14.66 -1.21
CA LEU A 131 13.85 -14.48 -2.25
C LEU A 131 12.56 -15.23 -1.91
N ASN A 132 12.57 -16.05 -0.85
CA ASN A 132 11.42 -16.81 -0.40
C ASN A 132 10.86 -16.18 0.87
N PHE A 133 9.55 -16.14 0.98
CA PHE A 133 8.88 -15.81 2.25
C PHE A 133 9.22 -16.81 3.35
N SER A 134 9.04 -16.40 4.61
CA SER A 134 9.05 -17.32 5.76
C SER A 134 8.03 -18.46 5.55
N LYS A 135 8.25 -19.59 6.20
CA LYS A 135 7.35 -20.75 6.09
C LYS A 135 5.92 -20.42 6.54
N GLU A 136 5.80 -19.55 7.52
CA GLU A 136 4.54 -19.06 8.07
C GLU A 136 3.77 -18.27 7.02
N ILE A 137 4.41 -17.31 6.37
CA ILE A 137 3.78 -16.52 5.30
C ILE A 137 3.47 -17.40 4.08
N GLN A 138 4.38 -18.32 3.69
CA GLN A 138 4.11 -19.20 2.57
C GLN A 138 2.82 -20.01 2.73
N LYS A 139 2.51 -20.47 3.96
CA LYS A 139 1.30 -21.26 4.25
C LYS A 139 0.02 -20.48 4.03
N VAL A 140 0.01 -19.19 4.38
CA VAL A 140 -1.18 -18.32 4.34
C VAL A 140 -1.19 -17.39 3.14
N PHE A 141 -0.20 -17.45 2.27
CA PHE A 141 -0.05 -16.55 1.14
C PHE A 141 -1.26 -16.56 0.17
N PRO A 142 -1.87 -17.72 -0.17
CA PRO A 142 -3.06 -17.76 -1.00
C PRO A 142 -4.25 -16.98 -0.38
N GLU A 143 -4.44 -17.07 0.94
CA GLU A 143 -5.47 -16.34 1.65
C GLU A 143 -5.18 -14.83 1.68
N ILE A 144 -3.90 -14.44 1.83
CA ILE A 144 -3.47 -13.05 1.73
C ILE A 144 -3.80 -12.49 0.36
N VAL A 145 -3.45 -13.20 -0.73
CA VAL A 145 -3.74 -12.79 -2.11
C VAL A 145 -5.24 -12.55 -2.30
N ASN A 146 -6.09 -13.50 -1.88
CA ASN A 146 -7.54 -13.37 -2.00
C ASN A 146 -8.10 -12.19 -1.19
N SER A 147 -7.58 -11.97 0.01
CA SER A 147 -8.02 -10.86 0.87
C SER A 147 -7.64 -9.51 0.28
N VAL A 148 -6.43 -9.36 -0.23
CA VAL A 148 -5.97 -8.13 -0.89
C VAL A 148 -6.78 -7.86 -2.17
N GLU A 149 -7.07 -8.88 -2.97
CA GLU A 149 -7.91 -8.78 -4.16
C GLU A 149 -9.30 -8.24 -3.81
N ASN A 150 -9.97 -8.83 -2.81
CA ASN A 150 -11.29 -8.39 -2.33
C ASN A 150 -11.29 -6.94 -1.84
N ILE A 151 -10.24 -6.53 -1.11
CA ILE A 151 -10.10 -5.15 -0.64
C ILE A 151 -9.97 -4.19 -1.82
N ILE A 152 -9.11 -4.48 -2.78
CA ILE A 152 -8.90 -3.64 -3.97
C ILE A 152 -10.21 -3.55 -4.77
N GLU A 153 -10.91 -4.66 -5.00
CA GLU A 153 -12.22 -4.65 -5.67
C GLU A 153 -13.23 -3.74 -4.96
N SER A 154 -13.30 -3.80 -3.64
CA SER A 154 -14.21 -2.97 -2.85
C SER A 154 -13.90 -1.48 -2.98
N ILE A 155 -12.61 -1.12 -3.01
CA ILE A 155 -12.15 0.25 -3.21
C ILE A 155 -12.50 0.74 -4.62
N ILE A 156 -12.30 -0.09 -5.65
CA ILE A 156 -12.67 0.23 -7.04
C ILE A 156 -14.17 0.51 -7.14
N LYS A 157 -15.00 -0.38 -6.58
CA LYS A 157 -16.47 -0.23 -6.59
C LYS A 157 -16.89 1.08 -5.89
N LYS A 158 -16.27 1.42 -4.76
CA LYS A 158 -16.55 2.65 -4.03
C LYS A 158 -16.20 3.90 -4.86
N ASN A 159 -15.05 3.91 -5.54
CA ASN A 159 -14.66 5.02 -6.41
C ASN A 159 -15.62 5.21 -7.58
N LEU A 160 -16.03 4.13 -8.24
CA LEU A 160 -16.99 4.19 -9.35
C LEU A 160 -18.36 4.76 -8.91
N LEU A 161 -18.82 4.41 -7.70
CA LEU A 161 -20.09 4.93 -7.15
C LEU A 161 -19.98 6.42 -6.79
N SER A 162 -18.84 6.90 -6.30
CA SER A 162 -18.64 8.32 -5.98
C SER A 162 -18.66 9.21 -7.24
N GLU A 163 -18.24 8.71 -8.39
CA GLU A 163 -18.29 9.44 -9.67
C GLU A 163 -19.71 9.56 -10.24
N VAL A 164 -20.58 8.58 -9.96
CA VAL A 164 -22.00 8.60 -10.45
C VAL A 164 -22.86 9.60 -9.67
N VAL A 165 -22.50 9.94 -8.44
CA VAL A 165 -23.28 10.87 -7.59
C VAL A 165 -22.99 12.36 -7.90
N ILE A 166 -21.94 12.65 -8.67
CA ILE A 166 -21.51 14.03 -8.98
C ILE A 166 -22.03 14.54 -10.35
N ASN A 167 -22.70 13.70 -11.13
CA ASN A 167 -23.37 14.02 -12.39
C ASN A 167 -24.89 14.06 -12.19
#